data_4906b0e47afad6e770e6519f0f973888
#
_entry.id   4906b0e47afad6e770e6519f0f973888
#
_cell.length_a   1.000
_cell.length_b   1.000
_cell.length_c   1.000
_cell.angle_alpha   90.00
_cell.angle_beta   90.00
_cell.angle_gamma   90.00
#
_symmetry.space_group_name_H-M   'P 1'
#
loop_
_entity.id
_entity.type
_entity.pdbx_description
1 polymer ?
#
loop_
_entity_poly.entity_id
_entity_poly.type
_entity_poly.pdbx_seq_one_letter_code
_entity_poly.pdbx_strand_id
1 'polypeptide(L)'
;MSLAGKLAEERRARLAAERLLELKQAELHAANRKLGRHAKLLSDQIHEKRAEVETVLSAHEKVKSDLDVAQQRIAVAERRLWLSIETIPDGFAFWDADGRMIAANRAWIRVFDGLEEITPGVTYMRTLQLATDEGVIDIGDTPPAQWRREMLTRWQAGNPEPRVIRLWNGQYVRLMDQRGHEGDIVSLALNITSAVRYERRLREARQKAEAANRAKSTFLANMSHEIRTPMNGVVGMADLLNDTVLTEEQRLYAETIRSSGEALLVIINDVLDYSKIEAERLQLHPVPFDLERCIHEVVLLLRPTAKEKGLALLIDYDLFTPTGFIGDPGRIRQVLTNLVGNAVKFTAHGHVLIRVVGLPRSDSDSVSVTVTVEDTGIGIAPDKAQIIFGEFNQADTDSSRQFEGTGLGLAISERLIKLMGG
;
A
#
# COMPACT_ATOMS: atom_id res chain seq x y z
N MET A 1 -57.35 131.47 15.00
CA MET A 1 -56.69 130.71 13.88
C MET A 1 -57.44 130.88 12.62
N SER A 2 -56.76 131.32 11.59
CA SER A 2 -57.36 131.55 10.28
C SER A 2 -57.66 130.19 9.54
N LEU A 3 -58.75 130.04 8.82
CA LEU A 3 -59.12 128.87 8.09
C LEU A 3 -58.03 128.37 7.15
N ALA A 4 -57.17 129.24 6.66
CA ALA A 4 -56.00 128.96 5.85
C ALA A 4 -54.88 128.19 6.60
N GLY A 5 -54.70 128.47 7.98
CA GLY A 5 -53.77 127.75 8.78
C GLY A 5 -54.12 126.28 9.04
N LYS A 6 -55.42 126.05 9.31
CA LYS A 6 -55.89 124.61 9.47
C LYS A 6 -55.77 123.83 8.22
N LEU A 7 -56.05 124.41 7.03
CA LEU A 7 -55.90 123.70 5.76
C LEU A 7 -54.44 123.38 5.44
N ALA A 8 -53.52 124.29 5.80
CA ALA A 8 -52.10 124.03 5.61
C ALA A 8 -51.54 122.97 6.55
N GLU A 9 -52.02 122.89 7.77
CA GLU A 9 -51.66 121.80 8.70
C GLU A 9 -52.22 120.40 8.29
N GLU A 10 -53.45 120.36 7.86
CA GLU A 10 -54.08 119.13 7.35
C GLU A 10 -53.35 118.61 6.07
N ARG A 11 -52.95 119.59 5.20
CA ARG A 11 -52.21 119.26 4.00
C ARG A 11 -50.80 118.69 4.28
N ARG A 12 -50.15 119.24 5.34
CA ARG A 12 -48.84 118.75 5.81
C ARG A 12 -48.99 117.33 6.49
N ALA A 13 -50.05 117.18 7.31
CA ALA A 13 -50.32 115.87 7.90
C ALA A 13 -50.68 114.80 6.87
N ARG A 14 -51.42 115.15 5.83
CA ARG A 14 -51.71 114.26 4.72
C ARG A 14 -50.45 113.86 3.89
N LEU A 15 -49.66 114.89 3.56
CA LEU A 15 -48.35 114.62 2.87
C LEU A 15 -47.38 113.78 3.71
N ALA A 16 -47.37 114.00 5.03
CA ALA A 16 -46.59 113.18 5.93
C ALA A 16 -47.11 111.78 6.07
N ALA A 17 -48.43 111.58 6.05
CA ALA A 17 -49.07 110.26 6.04
C ALA A 17 -48.82 109.50 4.68
N GLU A 18 -48.96 110.28 3.58
CA GLU A 18 -48.63 109.71 2.25
C GLU A 18 -47.15 109.24 2.13
N ARG A 19 -46.19 110.07 2.59
CA ARG A 19 -44.79 109.68 2.62
C ARG A 19 -44.54 108.49 3.56
N LEU A 20 -45.20 108.43 4.71
CA LEU A 20 -45.07 107.30 5.63
C LEU A 20 -45.59 106.01 5.03
N LEU A 21 -46.72 106.13 4.30
CA LEU A 21 -47.33 105.05 3.56
C LEU A 21 -46.40 104.48 2.46
N GLU A 22 -45.80 105.43 1.64
CA GLU A 22 -44.87 105.06 0.62
C GLU A 22 -43.61 104.36 1.21
N LEU A 23 -43.11 104.90 2.36
CA LEU A 23 -42.00 104.31 3.08
C LEU A 23 -42.32 102.85 3.55
N LYS A 24 -43.53 102.68 4.15
CA LYS A 24 -44.04 101.43 4.64
C LYS A 24 -44.25 100.41 3.46
N GLN A 25 -44.81 100.95 2.39
CA GLN A 25 -44.91 100.07 1.17
C GLN A 25 -43.58 99.62 0.60
N ALA A 26 -42.56 100.53 0.57
CA ALA A 26 -41.23 100.23 0.16
C ALA A 26 -40.52 99.19 1.09
N GLU A 27 -40.71 99.39 2.41
CA GLU A 27 -40.22 98.46 3.42
C GLU A 27 -40.91 97.04 3.23
N LEU A 28 -42.23 97.03 3.04
CA LEU A 28 -43.00 95.79 2.80
C LEU A 28 -42.53 95.07 1.53
N HIS A 29 -42.35 95.82 0.44
CA HIS A 29 -41.83 95.24 -0.81
C HIS A 29 -40.41 94.73 -0.67
N ALA A 30 -39.55 95.38 0.11
CA ALA A 30 -38.23 94.91 0.37
C ALA A 30 -38.20 93.63 1.26
N ALA A 31 -39.07 93.60 2.27
CA ALA A 31 -39.28 92.43 3.14
C ALA A 31 -39.86 91.23 2.32
N ASN A 32 -40.89 91.46 1.50
CA ASN A 32 -41.43 90.39 0.62
C ASN A 32 -40.42 89.85 -0.37
N ARG A 33 -39.58 90.73 -0.98
CA ARG A 33 -38.43 90.26 -1.80
C ARG A 33 -37.41 89.42 -1.06
N LYS A 34 -37.13 89.82 0.18
CA LYS A 34 -36.20 89.08 1.07
C LYS A 34 -36.78 87.75 1.46
N LEU A 35 -38.10 87.70 1.80
CA LEU A 35 -38.84 86.48 2.09
C LEU A 35 -38.88 85.53 0.88
N GLY A 36 -39.17 86.05 -0.32
CA GLY A 36 -39.17 85.29 -1.54
C GLY A 36 -37.82 84.65 -1.88
N ARG A 37 -36.73 85.43 -1.65
CA ARG A 37 -35.38 84.84 -1.82
C ARG A 37 -35.09 83.74 -0.81
N HIS A 38 -35.43 83.96 0.47
CA HIS A 38 -35.28 82.92 1.52
C HIS A 38 -36.14 81.69 1.26
N ALA A 39 -37.39 81.86 0.82
CA ALA A 39 -38.27 80.76 0.50
C ALA A 39 -37.73 79.93 -0.70
N LYS A 40 -37.17 80.63 -1.71
CA LYS A 40 -36.51 79.94 -2.82
C LYS A 40 -35.29 79.14 -2.36
N LEU A 41 -34.41 79.79 -1.58
CA LEU A 41 -33.20 79.15 -1.07
C LEU A 41 -33.52 77.94 -0.19
N LEU A 42 -34.53 78.00 0.70
CA LEU A 42 -35.04 76.90 1.50
C LEU A 42 -35.66 75.79 0.62
N SER A 43 -36.40 76.15 -0.44
CA SER A 43 -36.96 75.23 -1.38
C SER A 43 -35.86 74.42 -2.09
N ASP A 44 -34.83 75.14 -2.58
CA ASP A 44 -33.69 74.50 -3.26
C ASP A 44 -32.92 73.58 -2.31
N GLN A 45 -32.67 73.99 -1.07
CA GLN A 45 -32.06 73.14 -0.01
C GLN A 45 -32.91 71.93 0.34
N ILE A 46 -34.23 72.08 0.39
CA ILE A 46 -35.12 70.94 0.64
C ILE A 46 -35.07 69.93 -0.53
N HIS A 47 -35.02 70.42 -1.77
CA HIS A 47 -34.90 69.54 -2.93
C HIS A 47 -33.59 68.81 -2.94
N GLU A 48 -32.49 69.48 -2.67
CA GLU A 48 -31.14 68.87 -2.56
C GLU A 48 -31.08 67.83 -1.45
N LYS A 49 -31.60 68.13 -0.26
CA LYS A 49 -31.64 67.19 0.87
C LYS A 49 -32.55 65.98 0.62
N ARG A 50 -33.65 66.18 -0.07
CA ARG A 50 -34.54 65.06 -0.49
C ARG A 50 -33.83 64.12 -1.43
N ALA A 51 -33.12 64.65 -2.45
CA ALA A 51 -32.36 63.85 -3.37
C ALA A 51 -31.23 63.04 -2.69
N GLU A 52 -30.55 63.71 -1.72
CA GLU A 52 -29.49 63.06 -0.91
C GLU A 52 -30.09 61.90 -0.04
N VAL A 53 -31.21 62.16 0.63
CA VAL A 53 -31.93 61.15 1.42
C VAL A 53 -32.41 59.98 0.56
N GLU A 54 -32.93 60.21 -0.62
CA GLU A 54 -33.39 59.20 -1.56
C GLU A 54 -32.24 58.31 -2.05
N THR A 55 -31.05 58.93 -2.29
CA THR A 55 -29.83 58.22 -2.69
C THR A 55 -29.33 57.32 -1.55
N VAL A 56 -29.35 57.84 -0.30
CA VAL A 56 -28.93 57.08 0.88
C VAL A 56 -29.92 55.92 1.17
N LEU A 57 -31.21 56.15 1.03
CA LEU A 57 -32.23 55.10 1.23
C LEU A 57 -32.08 53.98 0.19
N SER A 58 -31.88 54.32 -1.10
CA SER A 58 -31.68 53.33 -2.14
C SER A 58 -30.39 52.51 -1.94
N ALA A 59 -29.28 53.19 -1.51
CA ALA A 59 -28.04 52.50 -1.15
C ALA A 59 -28.24 51.57 0.05
N HIS A 60 -28.96 51.99 1.06
CA HIS A 60 -29.24 51.18 2.26
C HIS A 60 -30.11 49.95 1.92
N GLU A 61 -31.13 50.11 1.12
CA GLU A 61 -31.96 48.98 0.66
C GLU A 61 -31.13 47.97 -0.14
N LYS A 62 -30.24 48.44 -1.01
CA LYS A 62 -29.32 47.57 -1.75
C LYS A 62 -28.40 46.79 -0.84
N VAL A 63 -27.72 47.45 0.13
CA VAL A 63 -26.82 46.79 1.11
C VAL A 63 -27.60 45.78 1.94
N LYS A 64 -28.82 46.10 2.38
CA LYS A 64 -29.68 45.17 3.10
C LYS A 64 -30.04 43.93 2.28
N SER A 65 -30.41 44.15 1.00
CA SER A 65 -30.71 43.03 0.07
C SER A 65 -29.46 42.16 -0.16
N ASP A 66 -28.28 42.77 -0.39
CA ASP A 66 -27.03 42.04 -0.58
C ASP A 66 -26.65 41.24 0.68
N LEU A 67 -26.85 41.79 1.85
CA LEU A 67 -26.63 41.12 3.14
C LEU A 67 -27.55 39.91 3.32
N ASP A 68 -28.84 40.06 3.04
CA ASP A 68 -29.82 38.97 3.11
C ASP A 68 -29.47 37.82 2.15
N VAL A 69 -29.05 38.15 0.92
CA VAL A 69 -28.58 37.17 -0.05
C VAL A 69 -27.29 36.47 0.43
N ALA A 70 -26.34 37.23 1.00
CA ALA A 70 -25.12 36.64 1.53
C ALA A 70 -25.39 35.70 2.72
N GLN A 71 -26.29 36.11 3.65
CA GLN A 71 -26.69 35.27 4.77
C GLN A 71 -27.38 33.98 4.31
N GLN A 72 -28.27 34.06 3.31
CA GLN A 72 -28.90 32.88 2.74
C GLN A 72 -27.87 31.93 2.09
N ARG A 73 -26.88 32.47 1.36
CA ARG A 73 -25.84 31.67 0.76
C ARG A 73 -24.99 30.94 1.80
N ILE A 74 -24.62 31.62 2.90
CA ILE A 74 -23.89 31.04 4.03
C ILE A 74 -24.72 29.91 4.65
N ALA A 75 -25.97 30.14 4.99
CA ALA A 75 -26.85 29.14 5.60
C ALA A 75 -27.03 27.90 4.70
N VAL A 76 -27.15 28.09 3.39
CA VAL A 76 -27.22 26.98 2.43
C VAL A 76 -25.89 26.21 2.36
N ALA A 77 -24.75 26.91 2.36
CA ALA A 77 -23.43 26.28 2.35
C ALA A 77 -23.17 25.48 3.63
N GLU A 78 -23.45 26.05 4.80
CA GLU A 78 -23.36 25.38 6.10
C GLU A 78 -24.22 24.12 6.15
N ARG A 79 -25.46 24.22 5.70
CA ARG A 79 -26.37 23.07 5.65
C ARG A 79 -25.86 21.95 4.73
N ARG A 80 -25.29 22.31 3.57
CA ARG A 80 -24.71 21.32 2.63
C ARG A 80 -23.48 20.66 3.21
N LEU A 81 -22.58 21.41 3.84
CA LEU A 81 -21.41 20.89 4.52
C LEU A 81 -21.81 19.92 5.64
N TRP A 82 -22.79 20.33 6.48
CA TRP A 82 -23.27 19.48 7.57
C TRP A 82 -23.91 18.19 7.06
N LEU A 83 -24.74 18.26 6.02
CA LEU A 83 -25.31 17.06 5.38
C LEU A 83 -24.22 16.12 4.84
N SER A 84 -23.13 16.68 4.29
CA SER A 84 -22.01 15.87 3.82
C SER A 84 -21.32 15.14 4.98
N ILE A 85 -21.11 15.80 6.12
CA ILE A 85 -20.52 15.22 7.33
C ILE A 85 -21.45 14.14 7.93
N GLU A 86 -22.76 14.37 7.93
CA GLU A 86 -23.75 13.41 8.44
C GLU A 86 -23.84 12.12 7.61
N THR A 87 -23.55 12.18 6.31
CA THR A 87 -23.56 11.00 5.42
C THR A 87 -22.31 10.15 5.51
N ILE A 88 -21.22 10.65 6.13
CA ILE A 88 -19.97 9.90 6.31
C ILE A 88 -20.21 8.80 7.35
N PRO A 89 -19.80 7.54 7.06
CA PRO A 89 -19.99 6.43 7.99
C PRO A 89 -19.07 6.49 9.21
N ASP A 90 -18.01 7.32 9.15
CA ASP A 90 -17.07 7.54 10.24
C ASP A 90 -17.53 8.64 11.18
N GLY A 91 -17.13 8.54 12.44
CA GLY A 91 -17.51 9.51 13.48
C GLY A 91 -16.75 10.81 13.36
N PHE A 92 -17.47 11.94 13.36
CA PHE A 92 -16.92 13.29 13.44
C PHE A 92 -17.45 14.02 14.68
N ALA A 93 -16.55 14.68 15.42
CA ALA A 93 -16.92 15.61 16.49
C ALA A 93 -16.07 16.87 16.41
N PHE A 94 -16.68 18.00 16.69
CA PHE A 94 -16.05 19.33 16.75
C PHE A 94 -16.10 19.83 18.19
N TRP A 95 -14.98 20.35 18.67
CA TRP A 95 -14.79 20.83 20.03
C TRP A 95 -14.24 22.26 19.99
N ASP A 96 -14.74 23.09 20.88
CA ASP A 96 -14.18 24.42 21.07
C ASP A 96 -12.82 24.39 21.81
N ALA A 97 -12.20 25.55 21.95
CA ALA A 97 -10.92 25.69 22.64
C ALA A 97 -10.98 25.25 24.12
N ASP A 98 -12.16 25.30 24.76
CA ASP A 98 -12.40 24.85 26.13
C ASP A 98 -12.69 23.35 26.23
N GLY A 99 -12.70 22.65 25.11
CA GLY A 99 -12.97 21.21 25.03
C GLY A 99 -14.43 20.85 25.19
N ARG A 100 -15.36 21.75 24.84
CA ARG A 100 -16.79 21.47 24.77
C ARG A 100 -17.17 21.08 23.36
N MET A 101 -18.00 20.07 23.23
CA MET A 101 -18.50 19.62 21.93
C MET A 101 -19.38 20.70 21.31
N ILE A 102 -18.99 21.21 20.15
CA ILE A 102 -19.80 22.12 19.34
C ILE A 102 -20.85 21.33 18.56
N ALA A 103 -20.40 20.25 17.90
CA ALA A 103 -21.25 19.40 17.07
C ALA A 103 -20.62 18.02 16.89
N ALA A 104 -21.44 17.02 16.62
CA ALA A 104 -20.99 15.69 16.24
C ALA A 104 -21.98 15.07 15.25
N ASN A 105 -21.50 14.26 14.29
CA ASN A 105 -22.36 13.55 13.38
C ASN A 105 -22.98 12.31 14.04
N ARG A 106 -23.99 11.76 13.38
CA ARG A 106 -24.71 10.59 13.88
C ARG A 106 -23.79 9.36 14.10
N ALA A 107 -22.75 9.20 13.29
CA ALA A 107 -21.81 8.09 13.41
C ALA A 107 -20.98 8.19 14.70
N TRP A 108 -20.58 9.39 15.10
CA TRP A 108 -19.91 9.63 16.39
C TRP A 108 -20.83 9.30 17.57
N ILE A 109 -22.06 9.86 17.57
CA ILE A 109 -23.03 9.68 18.67
C ILE A 109 -23.40 8.21 18.82
N ARG A 110 -23.52 7.46 17.72
CA ARG A 110 -23.87 6.04 17.73
C ARG A 110 -22.87 5.18 18.51
N VAL A 111 -21.60 5.59 18.62
CA VAL A 111 -20.61 4.87 19.45
C VAL A 111 -21.06 4.82 20.91
N PHE A 112 -21.77 5.85 21.36
CA PHE A 112 -22.28 6.04 22.71
C PHE A 112 -23.78 5.73 22.83
N ASP A 113 -24.27 4.83 21.99
CA ASP A 113 -25.70 4.50 21.85
C ASP A 113 -26.39 4.36 23.21
N GLY A 114 -27.42 5.18 23.45
CA GLY A 114 -28.18 5.24 24.69
C GLY A 114 -27.66 6.19 25.76
N LEU A 115 -26.53 6.88 25.56
CA LEU A 115 -26.04 7.89 26.51
C LEU A 115 -26.56 9.28 26.13
N GLU A 116 -27.67 9.71 26.75
CA GLU A 116 -28.31 11.00 26.48
C GLU A 116 -27.43 12.23 26.78
N GLU A 117 -26.42 12.06 27.64
CA GLU A 117 -25.47 13.14 27.97
C GLU A 117 -24.51 13.51 26.82
N ILE A 118 -24.35 12.67 25.81
CA ILE A 118 -23.46 12.94 24.66
C ILE A 118 -24.16 13.83 23.65
N THR A 119 -24.22 15.11 23.97
CA THR A 119 -24.86 16.16 23.18
C THR A 119 -23.93 17.37 23.07
N PRO A 120 -24.18 18.30 22.14
CA PRO A 120 -23.47 19.57 22.09
C PRO A 120 -23.43 20.27 23.46
N GLY A 121 -22.23 20.75 23.85
CA GLY A 121 -21.95 21.33 25.18
C GLY A 121 -21.28 20.34 26.16
N VAL A 122 -21.29 19.02 25.93
CA VAL A 122 -20.55 18.06 26.78
C VAL A 122 -19.05 18.29 26.64
N THR A 123 -18.31 18.16 27.74
CA THR A 123 -16.86 18.32 27.71
C THR A 123 -16.17 17.00 27.28
N TYR A 124 -15.00 17.12 26.64
CA TYR A 124 -14.19 15.96 26.25
C TYR A 124 -13.87 15.04 27.45
N MET A 125 -13.54 15.63 28.60
CA MET A 125 -13.32 14.87 29.82
C MET A 125 -14.56 14.10 30.24
N ARG A 126 -15.77 14.70 30.19
CA ARG A 126 -17.01 14.01 30.53
C ARG A 126 -17.31 12.89 29.56
N THR A 127 -17.01 13.09 28.26
CA THR A 127 -17.13 12.04 27.23
C THR A 127 -16.22 10.85 27.55
N LEU A 128 -14.98 11.08 27.98
CA LEU A 128 -14.05 10.01 28.39
C LEU A 128 -14.55 9.29 29.65
N GLN A 129 -15.14 10.01 30.62
CA GLN A 129 -15.72 9.42 31.82
C GLN A 129 -16.86 8.47 31.45
N LEU A 130 -17.83 8.95 30.70
CA LEU A 130 -18.97 8.16 30.24
C LEU A 130 -18.51 6.92 29.43
N ALA A 131 -17.55 7.10 28.53
CA ALA A 131 -17.00 6.01 27.71
C ALA A 131 -16.39 4.88 28.55
N THR A 132 -15.74 5.21 29.68
CA THR A 132 -15.11 4.23 30.56
C THR A 132 -16.06 3.67 31.62
N ASP A 133 -16.91 4.53 32.22
CA ASP A 133 -17.77 4.14 33.34
C ASP A 133 -18.96 3.28 32.86
N GLU A 134 -19.45 3.54 31.63
CA GLU A 134 -20.52 2.75 31.00
C GLU A 134 -19.97 1.59 30.15
N GLY A 135 -18.65 1.39 30.15
CA GLY A 135 -18.01 0.27 29.44
C GLY A 135 -18.11 0.34 27.92
N VAL A 136 -18.32 1.54 27.33
CA VAL A 136 -18.38 1.74 25.88
C VAL A 136 -17.04 1.37 25.21
N ILE A 137 -15.94 1.60 25.91
CA ILE A 137 -14.59 1.32 25.43
C ILE A 137 -13.97 0.19 26.26
N ASP A 138 -13.39 -0.77 25.56
CA ASP A 138 -12.58 -1.84 26.16
C ASP A 138 -11.17 -1.30 26.44
N ILE A 139 -10.92 -0.99 27.71
CA ILE A 139 -9.62 -0.46 28.19
C ILE A 139 -8.66 -1.57 28.65
N GLY A 140 -9.07 -2.85 28.54
CA GLY A 140 -8.29 -4.00 29.03
C GLY A 140 -8.03 -3.90 30.54
N ASP A 141 -6.80 -4.22 30.96
CA ASP A 141 -6.38 -4.20 32.36
C ASP A 141 -5.98 -2.79 32.85
N THR A 142 -6.09 -1.75 32.03
CA THR A 142 -5.70 -0.38 32.40
C THR A 142 -6.72 0.24 33.34
N PRO A 143 -6.31 0.79 34.51
CA PRO A 143 -7.25 1.47 35.39
C PRO A 143 -7.95 2.64 34.68
N PRO A 144 -9.28 2.82 34.82
CA PRO A 144 -10.03 3.86 34.10
C PRO A 144 -9.47 5.27 34.29
N ALA A 145 -9.03 5.61 35.52
CA ALA A 145 -8.45 6.92 35.80
C ALA A 145 -7.10 7.16 35.09
N GLN A 146 -6.31 6.11 34.92
CA GLN A 146 -5.06 6.17 34.18
C GLN A 146 -5.33 6.35 32.69
N TRP A 147 -6.21 5.53 32.12
CA TRP A 147 -6.58 5.58 30.71
C TRP A 147 -7.14 6.95 30.31
N ARG A 148 -8.05 7.52 31.12
CA ARG A 148 -8.60 8.87 30.92
C ARG A 148 -7.49 9.95 30.92
N ARG A 149 -6.52 9.83 31.82
CA ARG A 149 -5.39 10.77 31.91
C ARG A 149 -4.51 10.70 30.66
N GLU A 150 -4.18 9.50 30.21
CA GLU A 150 -3.42 9.29 28.98
C GLU A 150 -4.14 9.87 27.76
N MET A 151 -5.43 9.63 27.63
CA MET A 151 -6.25 10.17 26.55
C MET A 151 -6.34 11.69 26.58
N LEU A 152 -6.49 12.29 27.77
CA LEU A 152 -6.52 13.74 27.90
C LEU A 152 -5.15 14.36 27.57
N THR A 153 -4.06 13.79 28.07
CA THR A 153 -2.70 14.26 27.76
C THR A 153 -2.43 14.19 26.25
N ARG A 154 -2.83 13.09 25.60
CA ARG A 154 -2.74 12.97 24.15
C ARG A 154 -3.55 14.06 23.44
N TRP A 155 -4.80 14.26 23.85
CA TRP A 155 -5.72 15.21 23.22
C TRP A 155 -5.25 16.68 23.38
N GLN A 156 -4.57 16.99 24.49
CA GLN A 156 -3.97 18.31 24.76
C GLN A 156 -2.66 18.56 24.01
N ALA A 157 -2.04 17.53 23.43
CA ALA A 157 -0.82 17.70 22.65
C ALA A 157 -1.07 18.55 21.39
N GLY A 158 -0.05 19.29 20.94
CA GLY A 158 -0.14 20.13 19.73
C GLY A 158 -0.43 19.34 18.45
N ASN A 159 0.08 18.12 18.36
CA ASN A 159 -0.19 17.15 17.30
C ASN A 159 -0.47 15.79 17.92
N PRO A 160 -1.75 15.50 18.24
CA PRO A 160 -2.13 14.25 18.91
C PRO A 160 -1.89 13.03 18.00
N GLU A 161 -1.14 12.06 18.50
CA GLU A 161 -0.94 10.80 17.76
C GLU A 161 -2.26 10.02 17.62
N PRO A 162 -2.51 9.37 16.46
CA PRO A 162 -3.66 8.50 16.29
C PRO A 162 -3.68 7.37 17.31
N ARG A 163 -4.83 7.11 17.93
CA ARG A 163 -5.01 6.02 18.89
C ARG A 163 -6.06 5.03 18.39
N VAL A 164 -5.73 3.75 18.43
CA VAL A 164 -6.72 2.70 18.16
C VAL A 164 -7.38 2.31 19.49
N ILE A 165 -8.70 2.35 19.52
CA ILE A 165 -9.53 1.93 20.64
C ILE A 165 -10.43 0.77 20.21
N ARG A 166 -10.68 -0.15 21.14
CA ARG A 166 -11.64 -1.22 20.96
C ARG A 166 -12.93 -0.86 21.69
N LEU A 167 -14.06 -1.02 21.01
CA LEU A 167 -15.38 -0.78 21.59
C LEU A 167 -15.92 -2.07 22.23
N TRP A 168 -16.88 -1.94 23.14
CA TRP A 168 -17.59 -3.04 23.81
C TRP A 168 -18.17 -4.09 22.84
N ASN A 169 -18.62 -3.65 21.66
CA ASN A 169 -19.18 -4.52 20.62
C ASN A 169 -18.11 -5.21 19.73
N GLY A 170 -16.84 -5.10 20.10
CA GLY A 170 -15.71 -5.69 19.38
C GLY A 170 -15.32 -4.96 18.09
N GLN A 171 -15.83 -3.74 17.87
CA GLN A 171 -15.36 -2.86 16.80
C GLN A 171 -14.05 -2.19 17.20
N TYR A 172 -13.23 -1.87 16.20
CA TYR A 172 -12.00 -1.11 16.34
C TYR A 172 -12.18 0.24 15.68
N VAL A 173 -11.89 1.29 16.44
CA VAL A 173 -11.95 2.68 15.98
C VAL A 173 -10.57 3.32 16.10
N ARG A 174 -10.11 3.93 15.02
CA ARG A 174 -8.91 4.78 15.02
C ARG A 174 -9.35 6.21 15.28
N LEU A 175 -8.99 6.72 16.45
CA LEU A 175 -9.24 8.09 16.86
C LEU A 175 -8.10 8.98 16.39
N MET A 176 -8.43 10.04 15.64
CA MET A 176 -7.52 11.06 15.14
C MET A 176 -8.07 12.42 15.53
N ASP A 177 -7.23 13.26 16.14
CA ASP A 177 -7.61 14.61 16.56
C ASP A 177 -6.70 15.61 15.88
N GLN A 178 -7.27 16.70 15.38
CA GLN A 178 -6.54 17.76 14.72
C GLN A 178 -6.98 19.13 15.26
N ARG A 179 -6.00 19.97 15.63
CA ARG A 179 -6.26 21.34 16.09
C ARG A 179 -6.38 22.30 14.92
N GLY A 180 -7.39 23.17 14.99
CA GLY A 180 -7.56 24.32 14.11
C GLY A 180 -6.77 25.54 14.59
N HIS A 181 -6.83 26.62 13.81
CA HIS A 181 -6.09 27.85 14.08
C HIS A 181 -6.56 28.62 15.32
N GLU A 182 -7.84 28.50 15.68
CA GLU A 182 -8.46 29.21 16.82
C GLU A 182 -8.48 28.36 18.10
N GLY A 183 -7.81 27.20 18.09
CA GLY A 183 -7.76 26.27 19.22
C GLY A 183 -8.86 25.22 19.20
N ASP A 184 -9.77 25.28 18.26
CA ASP A 184 -10.80 24.26 18.04
C ASP A 184 -10.18 22.93 17.65
N ILE A 185 -10.84 21.84 18.00
CA ILE A 185 -10.36 20.49 17.69
C ILE A 185 -11.42 19.74 16.88
N VAL A 186 -10.95 19.07 15.85
CA VAL A 186 -11.73 18.10 15.07
C VAL A 186 -11.29 16.70 15.45
N SER A 187 -12.21 15.89 15.96
CA SER A 187 -12.00 14.48 16.26
C SER A 187 -12.63 13.62 15.19
N LEU A 188 -11.85 12.73 14.59
CA LEU A 188 -12.27 11.75 13.60
C LEU A 188 -12.16 10.35 14.19
N ALA A 189 -13.23 9.58 14.16
CA ALA A 189 -13.31 8.20 14.64
C ALA A 189 -13.53 7.24 13.46
N LEU A 190 -12.46 6.75 12.87
CA LEU A 190 -12.50 5.84 11.73
C LEU A 190 -12.79 4.41 12.16
N ASN A 191 -13.82 3.77 11.62
CA ASN A 191 -14.07 2.36 11.86
C ASN A 191 -13.12 1.49 11.04
N ILE A 192 -12.10 0.91 11.71
CA ILE A 192 -11.09 0.05 11.11
C ILE A 192 -11.31 -1.44 11.39
N THR A 193 -12.48 -1.83 11.83
CA THR A 193 -12.79 -3.22 12.25
C THR A 193 -12.54 -4.23 11.13
N SER A 194 -12.94 -3.91 9.92
CA SER A 194 -12.72 -4.76 8.75
C SER A 194 -11.23 -4.94 8.45
N ALA A 195 -10.46 -3.88 8.51
CA ALA A 195 -9.01 -3.89 8.28
C ALA A 195 -8.29 -4.75 9.33
N VAL A 196 -8.58 -4.55 10.62
CA VAL A 196 -7.98 -5.33 11.72
C VAL A 196 -8.34 -6.82 11.62
N ARG A 197 -9.61 -7.15 11.31
CA ARG A 197 -10.04 -8.54 11.14
C ARG A 197 -9.40 -9.20 9.93
N TYR A 198 -9.25 -8.46 8.84
CA TYR A 198 -8.58 -8.97 7.63
C TYR A 198 -7.11 -9.24 7.88
N GLU A 199 -6.40 -8.31 8.50
CA GLU A 199 -4.99 -8.46 8.87
C GLU A 199 -4.77 -9.68 9.79
N ARG A 200 -5.63 -9.85 10.80
CA ARG A 200 -5.57 -11.01 11.70
C ARG A 200 -5.78 -12.33 10.95
N ARG A 201 -6.79 -12.41 10.07
CA ARG A 201 -7.04 -13.60 9.26
C ARG A 201 -5.87 -13.93 8.34
N LEU A 202 -5.28 -12.91 7.71
CA LEU A 202 -4.12 -13.07 6.86
C LEU A 202 -2.93 -13.62 7.64
N ARG A 203 -2.68 -13.07 8.83
CA ARG A 203 -1.61 -13.53 9.72
C ARG A 203 -1.82 -14.97 10.18
N GLU A 204 -3.04 -15.34 10.60
CA GLU A 204 -3.40 -16.70 10.99
C GLU A 204 -3.26 -17.70 9.83
N ALA A 205 -3.73 -17.33 8.62
CA ALA A 205 -3.59 -18.15 7.42
C ALA A 205 -2.12 -18.36 7.04
N ARG A 206 -1.32 -17.28 7.09
CA ARG A 206 0.12 -17.35 6.84
C ARG A 206 0.83 -18.27 7.84
N GLN A 207 0.56 -18.12 9.13
CA GLN A 207 1.15 -18.99 10.16
C GLN A 207 0.80 -20.47 9.96
N LYS A 208 -0.46 -20.77 9.59
CA LYS A 208 -0.88 -22.14 9.28
C LYS A 208 -0.15 -22.69 8.04
N ALA A 209 -0.03 -21.91 6.99
CA ALA A 209 0.68 -22.30 5.79
C ALA A 209 2.17 -22.56 6.05
N GLU A 210 2.84 -21.65 6.80
CA GLU A 210 4.23 -21.82 7.19
C GLU A 210 4.45 -23.05 8.10
N ALA A 211 3.53 -23.34 9.01
CA ALA A 211 3.58 -24.52 9.87
C ALA A 211 3.42 -25.81 9.05
N ALA A 212 2.46 -25.85 8.13
CA ALA A 212 2.25 -26.98 7.22
C ALA A 212 3.47 -27.23 6.34
N ASN A 213 4.06 -26.17 5.77
CA ASN A 213 5.27 -26.28 4.94
C ASN A 213 6.47 -26.81 5.74
N ARG A 214 6.65 -26.34 6.98
CA ARG A 214 7.68 -26.85 7.90
C ARG A 214 7.48 -28.34 8.22
N ALA A 215 6.24 -28.75 8.51
CA ALA A 215 5.93 -30.15 8.79
C ALA A 215 6.19 -31.04 7.56
N LYS A 216 5.78 -30.61 6.32
CA LYS A 216 6.05 -31.28 5.06
C LYS A 216 7.56 -31.49 4.85
N SER A 217 8.36 -30.45 5.01
CA SER A 217 9.81 -30.52 4.82
C SER A 217 10.52 -31.43 5.84
N THR A 218 10.08 -31.39 7.11
CA THR A 218 10.62 -32.25 8.16
C THR A 218 10.25 -33.70 7.91
N PHE A 219 9.02 -33.98 7.51
CA PHE A 219 8.55 -35.32 7.16
C PHE A 219 9.39 -35.91 6.01
N LEU A 220 9.57 -35.16 4.91
CA LEU A 220 10.35 -35.60 3.77
C LEU A 220 11.83 -35.84 4.14
N ALA A 221 12.43 -34.99 4.96
CA ALA A 221 13.80 -35.15 5.42
C ALA A 221 13.97 -36.46 6.22
N ASN A 222 13.04 -36.73 7.17
CA ASN A 222 13.09 -37.96 7.95
C ASN A 222 12.85 -39.19 7.08
N MET A 223 11.85 -39.15 6.20
CA MET A 223 11.55 -40.28 5.29
C MET A 223 12.72 -40.61 4.38
N SER A 224 13.46 -39.62 3.90
CA SER A 224 14.64 -39.88 3.09
C SER A 224 15.74 -40.61 3.86
N HIS A 225 15.99 -40.24 5.11
CA HIS A 225 16.96 -40.96 5.95
C HIS A 225 16.51 -42.40 6.20
N GLU A 226 15.23 -42.60 6.50
CA GLU A 226 14.64 -43.91 6.76
C GLU A 226 14.64 -44.82 5.51
N ILE A 227 14.57 -44.26 4.30
CA ILE A 227 14.62 -45.00 3.03
C ILE A 227 16.08 -45.20 2.57
N ARG A 228 16.95 -44.19 2.74
CA ARG A 228 18.35 -44.25 2.31
C ARG A 228 19.11 -45.39 2.99
N THR A 229 18.90 -45.56 4.30
CA THR A 229 19.64 -46.57 5.09
C THR A 229 19.40 -47.99 4.59
N PRO A 230 18.17 -48.50 4.46
CA PRO A 230 17.94 -49.85 3.89
C PRO A 230 18.34 -49.96 2.40
N MET A 231 18.18 -48.89 1.60
CA MET A 231 18.55 -48.92 0.21
C MET A 231 20.05 -49.02 -0.02
N ASN A 232 20.85 -48.27 0.78
CA ASN A 232 22.31 -48.44 0.74
C ASN A 232 22.72 -49.85 1.15
N GLY A 233 22.01 -50.50 2.04
CA GLY A 233 22.18 -51.90 2.39
C GLY A 233 21.94 -52.84 1.23
N VAL A 234 20.78 -52.60 0.51
CA VAL A 234 20.42 -53.43 -0.68
C VAL A 234 21.43 -53.26 -1.82
N VAL A 235 21.83 -52.01 -2.14
CA VAL A 235 22.83 -51.70 -3.16
C VAL A 235 24.19 -52.34 -2.79
N GLY A 236 24.63 -52.13 -1.52
CA GLY A 236 25.88 -52.74 -1.07
C GLY A 236 25.93 -54.24 -1.09
N MET A 237 24.77 -54.94 -0.81
CA MET A 237 24.70 -56.41 -0.93
C MET A 237 24.69 -56.84 -2.40
N ALA A 238 24.06 -56.08 -3.31
CA ALA A 238 24.15 -56.34 -4.74
C ALA A 238 25.55 -56.18 -5.29
N ASP A 239 26.32 -55.17 -4.82
CA ASP A 239 27.71 -54.98 -5.17
C ASP A 239 28.56 -56.17 -4.70
N LEU A 240 28.42 -56.55 -3.44
CA LEU A 240 29.14 -57.74 -2.90
C LEU A 240 28.81 -59.02 -3.62
N LEU A 241 27.56 -59.20 -4.07
CA LEU A 241 27.20 -60.34 -4.92
C LEU A 241 27.89 -60.29 -6.28
N ASN A 242 27.96 -59.14 -6.93
CA ASN A 242 28.66 -58.97 -8.21
C ASN A 242 30.15 -59.26 -8.15
N ASP A 243 30.77 -59.13 -6.97
CA ASP A 243 32.19 -59.47 -6.72
C ASP A 243 32.43 -60.99 -6.53
N THR A 244 31.34 -61.77 -6.47
CA THR A 244 31.42 -63.26 -6.34
C THR A 244 31.34 -63.96 -7.68
N VAL A 245 31.55 -65.29 -7.69
CA VAL A 245 31.33 -66.09 -8.89
C VAL A 245 29.83 -66.31 -9.08
N LEU A 246 29.28 -65.60 -10.07
CA LEU A 246 27.85 -65.65 -10.43
C LEU A 246 27.70 -66.28 -11.82
N THR A 247 26.55 -66.97 -12.02
CA THR A 247 26.07 -67.27 -13.36
C THR A 247 25.69 -66.00 -14.10
N GLU A 248 25.60 -66.02 -15.44
CA GLU A 248 25.18 -64.84 -16.22
C GLU A 248 23.76 -64.32 -15.79
N GLU A 249 22.85 -65.25 -15.52
CA GLU A 249 21.51 -64.89 -15.03
C GLU A 249 21.54 -64.27 -13.63
N GLN A 250 22.33 -64.79 -12.69
CA GLN A 250 22.49 -64.24 -11.37
C GLN A 250 23.15 -62.84 -11.42
N ARG A 251 24.15 -62.66 -12.30
CA ARG A 251 24.79 -61.37 -12.53
C ARG A 251 23.78 -60.34 -13.03
N LEU A 252 22.94 -60.69 -13.98
CA LEU A 252 21.85 -59.83 -14.48
C LEU A 252 20.90 -59.43 -13.37
N TYR A 253 20.51 -60.35 -12.48
CA TYR A 253 19.66 -60.05 -11.34
C TYR A 253 20.34 -59.08 -10.35
N ALA A 254 21.61 -59.32 -9.99
CA ALA A 254 22.37 -58.47 -9.10
C ALA A 254 22.58 -57.05 -9.67
N GLU A 255 22.86 -56.93 -10.96
CA GLU A 255 22.98 -55.66 -11.65
C GLU A 255 21.64 -54.90 -11.73
N THR A 256 20.53 -55.62 -11.97
CA THR A 256 19.18 -55.03 -11.98
C THR A 256 18.78 -54.51 -10.61
N ILE A 257 19.06 -55.25 -9.52
CA ILE A 257 18.84 -54.82 -8.15
C ILE A 257 19.66 -53.58 -7.82
N ARG A 258 20.92 -53.59 -8.17
CA ARG A 258 21.87 -52.47 -7.96
C ARG A 258 21.38 -51.21 -8.68
N SER A 259 21.14 -51.31 -9.99
CA SER A 259 20.72 -50.14 -10.80
C SER A 259 19.35 -49.57 -10.35
N SER A 260 18.39 -50.43 -10.00
CA SER A 260 17.08 -49.99 -9.45
C SER A 260 17.24 -49.30 -8.11
N GLY A 261 18.12 -49.82 -7.22
CA GLY A 261 18.43 -49.22 -5.93
C GLY A 261 19.07 -47.84 -6.07
N GLU A 262 20.08 -47.71 -6.94
CA GLU A 262 20.74 -46.45 -7.26
C GLU A 262 19.73 -45.42 -7.83
N ALA A 263 18.88 -45.83 -8.78
CA ALA A 263 17.83 -44.98 -9.36
C ALA A 263 16.87 -44.47 -8.29
N LEU A 264 16.45 -45.32 -7.36
CA LEU A 264 15.56 -44.91 -6.25
C LEU A 264 16.23 -43.90 -5.31
N LEU A 265 17.53 -44.07 -5.01
CA LEU A 265 18.28 -43.13 -4.20
C LEU A 265 18.41 -41.73 -4.87
N VAL A 266 18.57 -41.70 -6.20
CA VAL A 266 18.54 -40.43 -6.96
C VAL A 266 17.19 -39.75 -6.82
N ILE A 267 16.08 -40.49 -7.03
CA ILE A 267 14.70 -39.98 -6.92
C ILE A 267 14.47 -39.36 -5.53
N ILE A 268 14.86 -40.05 -4.46
CA ILE A 268 14.69 -39.60 -3.09
C ILE A 268 15.48 -38.31 -2.83
N ASN A 269 16.73 -38.26 -3.31
CA ASN A 269 17.55 -37.07 -3.16
C ASN A 269 16.98 -35.87 -3.94
N ASP A 270 16.45 -36.09 -5.16
CA ASP A 270 15.79 -35.05 -5.93
C ASP A 270 14.57 -34.49 -5.22
N VAL A 271 13.69 -35.34 -4.67
CA VAL A 271 12.52 -34.92 -3.90
C VAL A 271 12.91 -34.11 -2.65
N LEU A 272 13.99 -34.51 -1.99
CA LEU A 272 14.53 -33.78 -0.82
C LEU A 272 15.10 -32.42 -1.20
N ASP A 273 15.94 -32.38 -2.24
CA ASP A 273 16.54 -31.12 -2.69
C ASP A 273 15.45 -30.16 -3.14
N TYR A 274 14.44 -30.67 -3.87
CA TYR A 274 13.27 -29.91 -4.23
C TYR A 274 12.56 -29.33 -2.99
N SER A 275 12.26 -30.16 -1.98
CA SER A 275 11.57 -29.73 -0.76
C SER A 275 12.38 -28.69 0.05
N LYS A 276 13.72 -28.83 0.09
CA LYS A 276 14.60 -27.87 0.75
C LYS A 276 14.63 -26.53 0.03
N ILE A 277 14.62 -26.56 -1.31
CA ILE A 277 14.58 -25.35 -2.14
C ILE A 277 13.23 -24.66 -2.00
N GLU A 278 12.10 -25.41 -2.07
CA GLU A 278 10.74 -24.88 -1.89
C GLU A 278 10.55 -24.19 -0.52
N ALA A 279 11.18 -24.74 0.52
CA ALA A 279 11.15 -24.18 1.88
C ALA A 279 12.20 -23.09 2.13
N GLU A 280 12.94 -22.65 1.11
CA GLU A 280 14.05 -21.67 1.21
C GLU A 280 15.11 -22.07 2.26
N ARG A 281 15.32 -23.39 2.45
CA ARG A 281 16.25 -23.95 3.45
C ARG A 281 17.53 -24.50 2.87
N LEU A 282 17.66 -24.49 1.54
CA LEU A 282 18.90 -24.92 0.91
C LEU A 282 19.96 -23.84 1.14
N GLN A 283 21.02 -24.21 1.84
CA GLN A 283 22.19 -23.36 2.02
C GLN A 283 23.26 -23.73 0.99
N LEU A 284 23.79 -22.72 0.30
CA LEU A 284 24.95 -22.87 -0.57
C LEU A 284 26.20 -22.82 0.27
N HIS A 285 27.18 -23.66 -0.10
CA HIS A 285 28.50 -23.69 0.51
C HIS A 285 29.57 -23.17 -0.47
N PRO A 286 29.71 -21.85 -0.62
CA PRO A 286 30.66 -21.28 -1.56
C PRO A 286 32.09 -21.50 -1.09
N VAL A 287 32.86 -22.20 -1.91
CA VAL A 287 34.28 -22.47 -1.71
C VAL A 287 35.05 -22.19 -3.01
N PRO A 288 36.33 -21.89 -2.95
CA PRO A 288 37.17 -21.85 -4.16
C PRO A 288 37.20 -23.20 -4.85
N PHE A 289 36.94 -23.23 -6.15
CA PHE A 289 36.98 -24.45 -6.97
C PHE A 289 37.38 -24.14 -8.40
N ASP A 290 37.83 -25.18 -9.12
CA ASP A 290 38.14 -25.14 -10.54
C ASP A 290 36.97 -25.64 -11.36
N LEU A 291 36.37 -24.77 -12.20
CA LEU A 291 35.19 -25.08 -13.01
C LEU A 291 35.53 -26.04 -14.15
N GLU A 292 36.67 -25.87 -14.81
CA GLU A 292 37.11 -26.72 -15.90
C GLU A 292 37.29 -28.16 -15.40
N ARG A 293 37.96 -28.33 -14.26
CA ARG A 293 38.10 -29.62 -13.59
C ARG A 293 36.74 -30.22 -13.22
N CYS A 294 35.82 -29.42 -12.69
CA CYS A 294 34.48 -29.88 -12.35
C CYS A 294 33.72 -30.42 -13.58
N ILE A 295 33.84 -29.76 -14.74
CA ILE A 295 33.23 -30.22 -16.01
C ILE A 295 33.89 -31.53 -16.47
N HIS A 296 35.22 -31.62 -16.40
CA HIS A 296 35.94 -32.85 -16.75
C HIS A 296 35.54 -34.05 -15.88
N GLU A 297 35.32 -33.84 -14.58
CA GLU A 297 34.81 -34.87 -13.66
C GLU A 297 33.43 -35.37 -14.08
N VAL A 298 32.51 -34.47 -14.49
CA VAL A 298 31.17 -34.84 -15.00
C VAL A 298 31.26 -35.62 -16.32
N VAL A 299 32.13 -35.20 -17.25
CA VAL A 299 32.34 -35.91 -18.53
C VAL A 299 32.92 -37.28 -18.28
N LEU A 300 33.86 -37.43 -17.35
CA LEU A 300 34.44 -38.71 -16.98
C LEU A 300 33.40 -39.68 -16.42
N LEU A 301 32.50 -39.19 -15.59
CA LEU A 301 31.38 -39.96 -15.05
C LEU A 301 30.41 -40.49 -16.13
N LEU A 302 30.15 -39.70 -17.17
CA LEU A 302 29.18 -40.04 -18.23
C LEU A 302 29.82 -40.73 -19.44
N ARG A 303 31.16 -40.76 -19.50
CA ARG A 303 31.92 -41.34 -20.58
C ARG A 303 31.60 -42.84 -20.89
N PRO A 304 31.44 -43.72 -19.89
CA PRO A 304 31.06 -45.12 -20.17
C PRO A 304 29.73 -45.20 -20.95
N THR A 305 28.69 -44.53 -20.48
CA THR A 305 27.36 -44.55 -21.13
C THR A 305 27.38 -43.91 -22.52
N ALA A 306 28.12 -42.83 -22.71
CA ALA A 306 28.31 -42.23 -24.03
C ALA A 306 29.06 -43.17 -24.98
N LYS A 307 30.12 -43.86 -24.49
CA LYS A 307 30.89 -44.84 -25.28
C LYS A 307 30.04 -46.02 -25.72
N GLU A 308 29.19 -46.56 -24.86
CA GLU A 308 28.26 -47.63 -25.20
C GLU A 308 27.32 -47.24 -26.35
N LYS A 309 26.92 -45.97 -26.41
CA LYS A 309 26.08 -45.38 -27.48
C LYS A 309 26.92 -44.92 -28.70
N GLY A 310 28.24 -44.94 -28.64
CA GLY A 310 29.11 -44.41 -29.70
C GLY A 310 29.08 -42.88 -29.83
N LEU A 311 28.73 -42.14 -28.75
CA LEU A 311 28.65 -40.70 -28.75
C LEU A 311 30.01 -40.03 -28.43
N ALA A 312 30.32 -38.94 -29.13
CA ALA A 312 31.45 -38.09 -28.80
C ALA A 312 31.07 -37.09 -27.72
N LEU A 313 31.79 -37.03 -26.57
CA LEU A 313 31.67 -35.99 -25.58
C LEU A 313 32.82 -34.97 -25.80
N LEU A 314 32.45 -33.73 -26.10
CA LEU A 314 33.37 -32.67 -26.45
C LEU A 314 33.28 -31.54 -25.39
N ILE A 315 34.43 -30.96 -25.02
CA ILE A 315 34.51 -29.78 -24.15
C ILE A 315 35.19 -28.69 -24.96
N ASP A 316 34.55 -27.53 -25.01
CA ASP A 316 35.04 -26.30 -25.61
C ASP A 316 35.08 -25.24 -24.51
N TYR A 317 36.24 -25.15 -23.81
CA TYR A 317 36.46 -24.17 -22.76
C TYR A 317 37.24 -23.01 -23.34
N ASP A 318 36.62 -21.80 -23.31
CA ASP A 318 37.25 -20.60 -23.87
C ASP A 318 38.54 -20.25 -23.09
N LEU A 319 39.64 -20.10 -23.82
CA LEU A 319 40.99 -19.86 -23.29
C LEU A 319 41.11 -18.58 -22.45
N PHE A 320 40.23 -17.61 -22.67
CA PHE A 320 40.24 -16.36 -21.92
C PHE A 320 39.34 -16.40 -20.66
N THR A 321 38.60 -17.49 -20.49
CA THR A 321 37.75 -17.69 -19.30
C THR A 321 38.60 -18.23 -18.14
N PRO A 322 38.60 -17.55 -16.98
CA PRO A 322 39.29 -18.10 -15.79
C PRO A 322 38.71 -19.48 -15.43
N THR A 323 39.56 -20.36 -14.85
CA THR A 323 39.09 -21.66 -14.34
C THR A 323 38.70 -21.62 -12.88
N GLY A 324 39.34 -20.73 -12.09
CA GLY A 324 39.12 -20.58 -10.65
C GLY A 324 37.92 -19.67 -10.31
N PHE A 325 36.97 -20.21 -9.59
CA PHE A 325 35.76 -19.48 -9.13
C PHE A 325 35.47 -19.74 -7.65
N ILE A 326 34.63 -18.89 -7.07
CA ILE A 326 34.05 -19.10 -5.73
C ILE A 326 32.57 -19.47 -5.92
N GLY A 327 32.20 -20.67 -5.49
CA GLY A 327 30.83 -21.17 -5.61
C GLY A 327 30.66 -22.51 -4.90
N ASP A 328 29.51 -23.16 -5.10
CA ASP A 328 29.23 -24.50 -4.56
C ASP A 328 29.51 -25.56 -5.65
N PRO A 329 30.67 -26.21 -5.64
CA PRO A 329 31.05 -27.16 -6.68
C PRO A 329 30.11 -28.39 -6.68
N GLY A 330 29.54 -28.76 -5.54
CA GLY A 330 28.59 -29.86 -5.45
C GLY A 330 27.28 -29.55 -6.20
N ARG A 331 26.76 -28.36 -6.07
CA ARG A 331 25.55 -27.93 -6.75
C ARG A 331 25.77 -27.66 -8.25
N ILE A 332 26.93 -27.10 -8.60
CA ILE A 332 27.32 -26.91 -10.01
C ILE A 332 27.46 -28.29 -10.68
N ARG A 333 28.13 -29.25 -10.05
CA ARG A 333 28.23 -30.61 -10.54
C ARG A 333 26.88 -31.29 -10.72
N GLN A 334 25.95 -31.09 -9.78
CA GLN A 334 24.56 -31.59 -9.84
C GLN A 334 23.83 -31.06 -11.09
N VAL A 335 23.89 -29.74 -11.34
CA VAL A 335 23.33 -29.12 -12.53
C VAL A 335 23.96 -29.67 -13.80
N LEU A 336 25.26 -29.71 -13.87
CA LEU A 336 26.01 -30.22 -15.05
C LEU A 336 25.70 -31.68 -15.32
N THR A 337 25.71 -32.54 -14.29
CA THR A 337 25.39 -33.97 -14.42
C THR A 337 23.97 -34.18 -14.93
N ASN A 338 23.01 -33.38 -14.47
CA ASN A 338 21.64 -33.44 -14.95
C ASN A 338 21.53 -33.01 -16.43
N LEU A 339 22.10 -31.88 -16.82
CA LEU A 339 22.02 -31.38 -18.20
C LEU A 339 22.78 -32.29 -19.18
N VAL A 340 24.04 -32.63 -18.89
CA VAL A 340 24.89 -33.49 -19.75
C VAL A 340 24.34 -34.92 -19.76
N GLY A 341 23.82 -35.41 -18.62
CA GLY A 341 23.16 -36.72 -18.54
C GLY A 341 21.92 -36.80 -19.42
N ASN A 342 21.09 -35.75 -19.41
CA ASN A 342 19.94 -35.66 -20.32
C ASN A 342 20.39 -35.62 -21.80
N ALA A 343 21.41 -34.85 -22.14
CA ALA A 343 21.94 -34.78 -23.48
C ALA A 343 22.44 -36.17 -23.96
N VAL A 344 23.21 -36.88 -23.15
CA VAL A 344 23.65 -38.29 -23.48
C VAL A 344 22.47 -39.26 -23.54
N LYS A 345 21.46 -39.07 -22.66
CA LYS A 345 20.26 -39.92 -22.61
C LYS A 345 19.42 -39.82 -23.88
N PHE A 346 19.20 -38.62 -24.38
CA PHE A 346 18.30 -38.32 -25.49
C PHE A 346 18.99 -38.25 -26.86
N THR A 347 20.32 -38.41 -26.90
CA THR A 347 21.09 -38.54 -28.14
C THR A 347 21.34 -40.01 -28.44
N ALA A 348 20.93 -40.45 -29.62
CA ALA A 348 21.13 -41.81 -30.10
C ALA A 348 22.50 -41.92 -30.83
N HIS A 349 22.83 -40.96 -31.69
CA HIS A 349 24.05 -40.92 -32.49
C HIS A 349 24.55 -39.49 -32.62
N GLY A 350 25.84 -39.27 -32.73
CA GLY A 350 26.43 -37.94 -32.91
C GLY A 350 27.29 -37.49 -31.71
N HIS A 351 27.04 -36.33 -31.20
CA HIS A 351 27.86 -35.75 -30.12
C HIS A 351 27.07 -34.94 -29.12
N VAL A 352 27.71 -34.73 -27.96
CA VAL A 352 27.31 -33.76 -26.95
C VAL A 352 28.49 -32.80 -26.74
N LEU A 353 28.27 -31.49 -26.89
CA LEU A 353 29.27 -30.46 -26.75
C LEU A 353 28.95 -29.59 -25.51
N ILE A 354 29.91 -29.44 -24.63
CA ILE A 354 29.86 -28.54 -23.46
C ILE A 354 30.73 -27.35 -23.78
N ARG A 355 30.11 -26.17 -24.00
CA ARG A 355 30.84 -24.92 -24.27
C ARG A 355 30.80 -24.00 -23.07
N VAL A 356 31.93 -23.42 -22.71
CA VAL A 356 32.09 -22.49 -21.60
C VAL A 356 32.65 -21.19 -22.10
N VAL A 357 31.95 -20.07 -21.84
CA VAL A 357 32.37 -18.73 -22.24
C VAL A 357 32.22 -17.80 -21.05
N GLY A 358 33.28 -17.07 -20.70
CA GLY A 358 33.32 -16.07 -19.65
C GLY A 358 33.38 -14.67 -20.22
N LEU A 359 32.40 -13.82 -19.84
CA LEU A 359 32.39 -12.40 -20.22
C LEU A 359 32.68 -11.54 -18.99
N PRO A 360 33.75 -10.71 -19.02
CA PRO A 360 34.03 -9.78 -17.93
C PRO A 360 32.85 -8.80 -17.74
N ARG A 361 32.45 -8.55 -16.51
CA ARG A 361 31.47 -7.50 -16.19
C ARG A 361 32.19 -6.14 -16.10
N SER A 362 31.63 -5.13 -16.74
CA SER A 362 32.23 -3.78 -16.86
C SER A 362 32.43 -3.06 -15.51
N ASP A 363 31.70 -3.46 -14.46
CA ASP A 363 31.63 -2.73 -13.19
C ASP A 363 32.24 -3.49 -11.99
N SER A 364 32.87 -4.65 -12.20
CA SER A 364 33.42 -5.48 -11.11
C SER A 364 34.48 -6.46 -11.61
N ASP A 365 35.34 -6.94 -10.71
CA ASP A 365 36.27 -8.05 -10.97
C ASP A 365 35.57 -9.42 -11.19
N SER A 366 34.27 -9.40 -11.46
CA SER A 366 33.46 -10.60 -11.67
C SER A 366 33.30 -10.93 -13.16
N VAL A 367 33.18 -12.21 -13.45
CA VAL A 367 32.98 -12.74 -14.79
C VAL A 367 31.61 -13.41 -14.86
N SER A 368 30.83 -13.07 -15.88
CA SER A 368 29.61 -13.79 -16.19
C SER A 368 29.97 -15.03 -17.00
N VAL A 369 29.75 -16.22 -16.43
CA VAL A 369 30.04 -17.48 -17.08
C VAL A 369 28.78 -18.08 -17.69
N THR A 370 28.82 -18.39 -18.98
CA THR A 370 27.78 -19.12 -19.69
C THR A 370 28.28 -20.52 -20.02
N VAL A 371 27.59 -21.53 -19.51
CA VAL A 371 27.83 -22.94 -19.86
C VAL A 371 26.68 -23.42 -20.75
N THR A 372 27.01 -23.78 -21.97
CA THR A 372 26.05 -24.29 -22.96
C THR A 372 26.27 -25.79 -23.15
N VAL A 373 25.22 -26.58 -23.03
CA VAL A 373 25.22 -28.01 -23.37
C VAL A 373 24.42 -28.19 -24.64
N GLU A 374 25.08 -28.59 -25.72
CA GLU A 374 24.49 -28.81 -27.05
C GLU A 374 24.50 -30.31 -27.35
N ASP A 375 23.37 -30.85 -27.79
CA ASP A 375 23.25 -32.23 -28.19
C ASP A 375 22.68 -32.36 -29.64
N THR A 376 22.96 -33.50 -30.27
CA THR A 376 22.47 -33.83 -31.61
C THR A 376 21.32 -34.83 -31.54
N GLY A 377 20.57 -34.81 -30.43
CA GLY A 377 19.47 -35.77 -30.15
C GLY A 377 18.15 -35.43 -30.81
N ILE A 378 17.09 -35.91 -30.20
CA ILE A 378 15.70 -35.79 -30.72
C ILE A 378 15.14 -34.39 -30.74
N GLY A 379 15.80 -33.41 -30.02
CA GLY A 379 15.34 -32.06 -29.85
C GLY A 379 14.06 -31.96 -29.00
N ILE A 380 13.64 -30.70 -28.77
CA ILE A 380 12.45 -30.38 -27.97
C ILE A 380 11.54 -29.47 -28.82
N ALA A 381 10.28 -29.84 -28.91
CA ALA A 381 9.30 -29.04 -29.63
C ALA A 381 9.13 -27.65 -28.96
N PRO A 382 9.04 -26.55 -29.73
CA PRO A 382 9.02 -25.18 -29.17
C PRO A 382 7.91 -24.95 -28.14
N ASP A 383 6.74 -25.58 -28.31
CA ASP A 383 5.62 -25.53 -27.39
C ASP A 383 5.90 -26.23 -26.04
N LYS A 384 6.83 -27.18 -26.02
CA LYS A 384 7.23 -27.90 -24.81
C LYS A 384 8.45 -27.32 -24.12
N ALA A 385 9.19 -26.40 -24.75
CA ALA A 385 10.44 -25.87 -24.22
C ALA A 385 10.29 -25.15 -22.87
N GLN A 386 9.15 -24.50 -22.61
CA GLN A 386 8.86 -23.90 -21.31
C GLN A 386 8.30 -24.91 -20.29
N ILE A 387 7.61 -25.95 -20.76
CA ILE A 387 6.93 -26.93 -19.91
C ILE A 387 7.94 -27.89 -19.26
N ILE A 388 9.07 -28.19 -19.91
CA ILE A 388 10.06 -29.16 -19.44
C ILE A 388 10.80 -28.73 -18.14
N PHE A 389 10.78 -27.43 -17.81
CA PHE A 389 11.30 -26.90 -16.54
C PHE A 389 10.25 -26.98 -15.42
N GLY A 390 8.99 -27.33 -15.74
CA GLY A 390 7.95 -27.54 -14.75
C GLY A 390 8.14 -28.84 -13.96
N GLU A 391 7.56 -28.85 -12.76
CA GLU A 391 7.66 -29.95 -11.81
C GLU A 391 6.94 -31.18 -12.30
N PHE A 392 7.60 -32.38 -12.23
CA PHE A 392 7.07 -33.68 -12.65
C PHE A 392 6.66 -33.72 -14.12
N ASN A 393 7.04 -32.74 -14.92
CA ASN A 393 6.74 -32.71 -16.33
C ASN A 393 7.71 -33.61 -17.11
N GLN A 394 7.14 -34.51 -17.91
CA GLN A 394 7.87 -35.31 -18.90
C GLN A 394 7.29 -34.94 -20.26
N ALA A 395 8.17 -34.82 -21.27
CA ALA A 395 7.68 -34.63 -22.64
C ALA A 395 7.01 -35.91 -23.12
N ASP A 396 5.66 -35.96 -23.06
CA ASP A 396 4.87 -37.08 -23.59
C ASP A 396 5.11 -37.24 -25.09
N THR A 397 6.09 -38.06 -25.45
CA THR A 397 6.26 -38.60 -26.80
C THR A 397 6.36 -40.11 -26.67
N ASP A 398 5.87 -40.85 -27.65
CA ASP A 398 5.95 -42.31 -27.66
C ASP A 398 7.40 -42.84 -27.51
N SER A 399 8.39 -42.01 -27.84
CA SER A 399 9.81 -42.26 -27.62
C SER A 399 10.24 -42.06 -26.16
N SER A 400 9.53 -41.32 -25.33
CA SER A 400 9.89 -41.03 -23.92
C SER A 400 9.51 -42.18 -22.98
N ARG A 401 8.64 -43.12 -23.39
CA ARG A 401 8.31 -44.30 -22.60
C ARG A 401 9.49 -45.26 -22.41
N GLN A 402 10.54 -45.12 -23.21
CA GLN A 402 11.80 -45.89 -23.06
C GLN A 402 12.78 -45.31 -22.07
N PHE A 403 12.53 -44.07 -21.59
CA PHE A 403 13.51 -43.37 -20.73
C PHE A 403 12.86 -42.93 -19.44
N GLU A 404 12.99 -43.72 -18.38
CA GLU A 404 12.56 -43.35 -17.03
C GLU A 404 13.29 -42.13 -16.50
N GLY A 405 12.57 -41.21 -15.83
CA GLY A 405 13.13 -40.06 -15.15
C GLY A 405 12.14 -39.48 -14.17
N THR A 406 12.61 -38.70 -13.18
CA THR A 406 11.76 -38.10 -12.13
C THR A 406 10.93 -36.91 -12.62
N GLY A 407 11.34 -36.26 -13.71
CA GLY A 407 10.77 -34.97 -14.15
C GLY A 407 11.11 -33.80 -13.21
N LEU A 408 11.99 -34.03 -12.23
CA LEU A 408 12.41 -33.00 -11.27
C LEU A 408 13.77 -32.36 -11.59
N GLY A 409 14.63 -33.08 -12.34
CA GLY A 409 16.01 -32.66 -12.55
C GLY A 409 16.15 -31.26 -13.15
N LEU A 410 15.42 -30.93 -14.22
CA LEU A 410 15.45 -29.60 -14.84
C LEU A 410 14.89 -28.52 -13.94
N ALA A 411 13.80 -28.78 -13.24
CA ALA A 411 13.21 -27.84 -12.27
C ALA A 411 14.18 -27.55 -11.11
N ILE A 412 14.86 -28.57 -10.60
CA ILE A 412 15.90 -28.44 -9.57
C ILE A 412 17.07 -27.62 -10.12
N SER A 413 17.54 -27.92 -11.34
CA SER A 413 18.66 -27.19 -11.97
C SER A 413 18.35 -25.72 -12.15
N GLU A 414 17.17 -25.35 -12.63
CA GLU A 414 16.71 -23.97 -12.76
C GLU A 414 16.72 -23.24 -11.42
N ARG A 415 16.16 -23.86 -10.37
CA ARG A 415 16.11 -23.26 -9.03
C ARG A 415 17.50 -23.14 -8.41
N LEU A 416 18.40 -24.11 -8.61
CA LEU A 416 19.77 -24.03 -8.14
C LEU A 416 20.53 -22.87 -8.80
N ILE A 417 20.40 -22.71 -10.11
CA ILE A 417 21.02 -21.61 -10.85
C ILE A 417 20.50 -20.26 -10.33
N LYS A 418 19.16 -20.11 -10.16
CA LYS A 418 18.56 -18.91 -9.56
C LYS A 418 19.10 -18.62 -8.16
N LEU A 419 19.24 -19.63 -7.30
CA LEU A 419 19.83 -19.49 -5.96
C LEU A 419 21.30 -19.05 -5.99
N MET A 420 22.06 -19.46 -7.03
CA MET A 420 23.45 -19.06 -7.26
C MET A 420 23.59 -17.70 -7.94
N GLY A 421 22.48 -17.01 -8.28
CA GLY A 421 22.49 -15.67 -8.88
C GLY A 421 22.56 -15.67 -10.41
N GLY A 422 22.26 -16.79 -11.04
CA GLY A 422 22.20 -16.98 -12.48
C GLY A 422 20.79 -16.85 -13.07
#